data_4cdd85a51650df234618f4697ec6a2c6
#
_entry.id   4cdd85a51650df234618f4697ec6a2c6
#
_cell.length_a   1.000
_cell.length_b   1.000
_cell.length_c   1.000
_cell.angle_alpha   90.00
_cell.angle_beta   90.00
_cell.angle_gamma   90.00
#
_symmetry.space_group_name_H-M   'P 1'
#
loop_
_entity.id
_entity.type
_entity.pdbx_description
1 polymer ?
#
loop_
_entity_poly.entity_id
_entity_poly.type
_entity_poly.pdbx_seq_one_letter_code
_entity_poly.pdbx_strand_id
1 'polypeptide(L)'
;MRDNFLDTATDCPQRDERMGWTGDANVFSKTAMLLAEPYAFYRKYLYDMALEQAASNGAVPLVVPSYGLEGAPAVWGDATTFIPWNMYQVDGDPAILAEHYDAMKAYVDWFEAQDAGDAHALLNTMQLADWLALDTKDPSGRIGGTDGPFVAYLYLWKSACIVADTARVLGHAEDAAHYDEVAARTSAWIYQEYFTPNGRCAVTTMTAYVLCLSFGFGNRAWAAMRLRTMLQEEGGLVTGFVGTPLLCPALSDADMDREAYGLLLKEDFPSWLYCVNLGATTIWERWNSLDAEGHITGIDMNSMNHYSYGAIVEWIMGYAAGLTAAEPGFAKARIAPRVNWKLGSIDASLDSAAGTYRVAWKCVDETHLHVAITVPFGAEAEVVLPSASEAAYEALGGHVLGAGSYELTYETTKPLRWAPSVDWTVAQIMDDRAVADVVRKFVDGFDYCMLTADQSKTLRELQAEGLGQNRKMSAEKLAACDAALRSLAE
;
A
#
# COMPACT_ATOMS: atom_id res chain seq x y z
N MET A 1 -13.54 -9.34 -9.10
CA MET A 1 -12.76 -9.76 -10.28
C MET A 1 -13.56 -10.65 -11.24
N ARG A 2 -14.06 -11.82 -10.85
CA ARG A 2 -14.74 -12.74 -11.79
C ARG A 2 -15.88 -12.13 -12.59
N ASP A 3 -16.65 -11.25 -11.98
CA ASP A 3 -17.80 -10.60 -12.62
C ASP A 3 -17.40 -9.33 -13.40
N ASN A 4 -16.18 -8.80 -13.16
CA ASN A 4 -15.70 -7.57 -13.76
C ASN A 4 -14.82 -7.81 -14.99
N PHE A 5 -14.06 -8.93 -15.00
CA PHE A 5 -13.17 -9.29 -16.09
C PHE A 5 -13.95 -10.10 -17.13
N LEU A 6 -14.64 -9.37 -18.00
CA LEU A 6 -15.43 -9.91 -19.09
C LEU A 6 -14.64 -9.77 -20.41
N ASP A 7 -15.09 -8.92 -21.34
CA ASP A 7 -14.29 -8.59 -22.54
C ASP A 7 -13.26 -7.49 -22.27
N THR A 8 -13.54 -6.65 -21.28
CA THR A 8 -12.66 -5.58 -20.75
C THR A 8 -12.66 -5.64 -19.23
N ALA A 9 -11.73 -4.90 -18.58
CA ALA A 9 -11.70 -4.74 -17.14
C ALA A 9 -12.83 -3.81 -16.68
N THR A 10 -14.06 -4.32 -16.69
CA THR A 10 -15.29 -3.56 -16.45
C THR A 10 -15.40 -3.16 -14.99
N ASP A 11 -15.51 -1.87 -14.73
CA ASP A 11 -15.61 -1.29 -13.39
C ASP A 11 -16.83 -1.77 -12.60
N CYS A 12 -18.02 -1.62 -13.18
CA CYS A 12 -19.32 -1.96 -12.57
C CYS A 12 -20.21 -2.75 -13.55
N PRO A 13 -20.11 -4.08 -13.59
CA PRO A 13 -20.80 -4.92 -14.56
C PRO A 13 -22.32 -4.96 -14.40
N GLN A 14 -22.83 -4.64 -13.23
CA GLN A 14 -24.28 -4.67 -12.92
C GLN A 14 -24.98 -3.33 -13.15
N ARG A 15 -24.25 -2.20 -13.27
CA ARG A 15 -24.76 -0.88 -13.58
C ARG A 15 -24.75 -0.65 -15.10
N ASP A 16 -25.53 0.32 -15.61
CA ASP A 16 -25.60 0.62 -17.05
C ASP A 16 -24.29 1.18 -17.64
N GLU A 17 -23.31 1.53 -16.83
CA GLU A 17 -22.02 2.02 -17.25
C GLU A 17 -21.18 0.95 -17.98
N ARG A 18 -20.74 -0.09 -17.30
CA ARG A 18 -20.02 -1.26 -17.83
C ARG A 18 -18.80 -0.90 -18.68
N MET A 19 -18.04 0.07 -18.25
CA MET A 19 -16.88 0.59 -19.00
C MET A 19 -15.57 -0.01 -18.48
N GLY A 20 -14.61 -0.17 -19.39
CA GLY A 20 -13.25 -0.60 -19.08
C GLY A 20 -12.39 0.59 -18.64
N TRP A 21 -12.62 1.11 -17.43
CA TRP A 21 -11.85 2.21 -16.87
C TRP A 21 -10.40 1.83 -16.66
N THR A 22 -9.51 2.62 -17.27
CA THR A 22 -8.06 2.34 -17.25
C THR A 22 -7.44 2.54 -15.88
N GLY A 23 -7.90 3.53 -15.11
CA GLY A 23 -7.44 3.76 -13.73
C GLY A 23 -7.75 2.58 -12.81
N ASP A 24 -8.96 2.06 -12.90
CA ASP A 24 -9.39 0.88 -12.13
C ASP A 24 -8.56 -0.35 -12.48
N ALA A 25 -8.37 -0.60 -13.79
CA ALA A 25 -7.54 -1.69 -14.28
C ALA A 25 -6.09 -1.54 -13.78
N ASN A 26 -5.56 -0.31 -13.77
CA ASN A 26 -4.22 -0.01 -13.30
C ASN A 26 -4.04 -0.37 -11.82
N VAL A 27 -4.85 0.23 -10.94
CA VAL A 27 -4.68 0.08 -9.47
C VAL A 27 -4.94 -1.34 -8.98
N PHE A 28 -5.61 -2.17 -9.76
CA PHE A 28 -5.93 -3.56 -9.42
C PHE A 28 -5.04 -4.59 -10.13
N SER A 29 -4.25 -4.19 -11.12
CA SER A 29 -3.53 -5.12 -12.02
C SER A 29 -2.66 -6.11 -11.26
N LYS A 30 -1.88 -5.69 -10.30
CA LYS A 30 -1.02 -6.56 -9.50
C LYS A 30 -1.82 -7.56 -8.65
N THR A 31 -2.92 -7.09 -8.05
CA THR A 31 -3.86 -7.96 -7.33
C THR A 31 -4.48 -9.01 -8.24
N ALA A 32 -4.86 -8.64 -9.45
CA ALA A 32 -5.42 -9.57 -10.41
C ALA A 32 -4.46 -10.72 -10.75
N MET A 33 -3.18 -10.40 -10.93
CA MET A 33 -2.10 -11.38 -11.18
C MET A 33 -1.87 -12.33 -9.99
N LEU A 34 -2.19 -11.90 -8.76
CA LEU A 34 -2.09 -12.73 -7.56
C LEU A 34 -3.33 -13.62 -7.32
N LEU A 35 -4.49 -13.24 -7.87
CA LEU A 35 -5.77 -13.93 -7.67
C LEU A 35 -6.13 -14.95 -8.76
N ALA A 36 -5.56 -14.79 -9.94
CA ALA A 36 -5.86 -15.62 -11.09
C ALA A 36 -4.72 -15.51 -12.09
N GLU A 37 -4.88 -16.16 -13.26
CA GLU A 37 -3.99 -15.99 -14.40
C GLU A 37 -4.66 -15.11 -15.47
N PRO A 38 -4.59 -13.77 -15.36
CA PRO A 38 -5.23 -12.85 -16.28
C PRO A 38 -4.34 -12.47 -17.48
N TYR A 39 -3.24 -13.18 -17.74
CA TYR A 39 -2.26 -12.82 -18.78
C TYR A 39 -2.91 -12.59 -20.15
N ALA A 40 -3.68 -13.56 -20.66
CA ALA A 40 -4.35 -13.42 -21.95
C ALA A 40 -5.39 -12.28 -21.96
N PHE A 41 -6.05 -12.05 -20.84
CA PHE A 41 -7.02 -10.98 -20.68
C PHE A 41 -6.35 -9.60 -20.73
N TYR A 42 -5.32 -9.37 -19.92
CA TYR A 42 -4.60 -8.11 -19.94
C TYR A 42 -3.83 -7.87 -21.23
N ARG A 43 -3.25 -8.90 -21.83
CA ARG A 43 -2.61 -8.78 -23.15
C ARG A 43 -3.59 -8.27 -24.21
N LYS A 44 -4.83 -8.81 -24.23
CA LYS A 44 -5.89 -8.32 -25.11
C LYS A 44 -6.29 -6.88 -24.78
N TYR A 45 -6.47 -6.55 -23.52
CA TYR A 45 -6.85 -5.22 -23.07
C TYR A 45 -5.78 -4.17 -23.40
N LEU A 46 -4.51 -4.50 -23.22
CA LEU A 46 -3.37 -3.65 -23.60
C LEU A 46 -3.26 -3.45 -25.11
N TYR A 47 -3.57 -4.50 -25.89
CA TYR A 47 -3.61 -4.40 -27.36
C TYR A 47 -4.69 -3.40 -27.81
N ASP A 48 -5.90 -3.48 -27.27
CA ASP A 48 -6.97 -2.54 -27.56
C ASP A 48 -6.59 -1.12 -27.13
N MET A 49 -6.00 -0.98 -25.95
CA MET A 49 -5.51 0.30 -25.43
C MET A 49 -4.47 0.92 -26.36
N ALA A 50 -3.50 0.14 -26.86
CA ALA A 50 -2.46 0.63 -27.77
C ALA A 50 -3.04 1.10 -29.11
N LEU A 51 -4.08 0.45 -29.63
CA LEU A 51 -4.75 0.88 -30.86
C LEU A 51 -5.43 2.26 -30.68
N GLU A 52 -6.11 2.47 -29.58
CA GLU A 52 -6.79 3.73 -29.26
C GLU A 52 -5.79 4.83 -28.93
N GLN A 53 -4.73 4.50 -28.21
CA GLN A 53 -3.61 5.39 -27.91
C GLN A 53 -2.93 5.90 -29.20
N ALA A 54 -2.69 5.03 -30.18
CA ALA A 54 -2.13 5.40 -31.47
C ALA A 54 -3.01 6.38 -32.24
N ALA A 55 -4.34 6.21 -32.15
CA ALA A 55 -5.31 7.13 -32.75
C ALA A 55 -5.37 8.51 -32.03
N SER A 56 -4.91 8.56 -30.76
CA SER A 56 -4.92 9.74 -29.90
C SER A 56 -3.53 10.37 -29.69
N ASN A 57 -2.59 10.15 -30.62
CA ASN A 57 -1.22 10.68 -30.59
C ASN A 57 -0.44 10.42 -29.29
N GLY A 58 -0.63 9.25 -28.69
CA GLY A 58 0.05 8.84 -27.46
C GLY A 58 -0.78 8.99 -26.18
N ALA A 59 -1.88 9.73 -26.21
CA ALA A 59 -2.80 9.83 -25.08
C ALA A 59 -3.53 8.50 -24.87
N VAL A 60 -3.58 8.01 -23.62
CA VAL A 60 -4.34 6.83 -23.25
C VAL A 60 -5.74 7.25 -22.81
N PRO A 61 -6.83 6.76 -23.41
CA PRO A 61 -8.16 7.16 -23.03
C PRO A 61 -8.54 6.70 -21.62
N LEU A 62 -9.50 7.40 -21.00
CA LEU A 62 -10.02 7.05 -19.67
C LEU A 62 -10.65 5.66 -19.60
N VAL A 63 -11.25 5.22 -20.71
CA VAL A 63 -11.90 3.92 -20.86
C VAL A 63 -11.47 3.24 -22.15
N VAL A 64 -11.38 1.92 -22.14
CA VAL A 64 -11.06 1.09 -23.31
C VAL A 64 -12.09 -0.03 -23.42
N PRO A 65 -12.89 -0.12 -24.50
CA PRO A 65 -12.94 0.79 -25.65
C PRO A 65 -13.46 2.20 -25.30
N SER A 66 -12.95 3.22 -26.01
CA SER A 66 -13.34 4.61 -25.80
C SER A 66 -14.71 4.94 -26.41
N TYR A 67 -15.45 5.80 -25.73
CA TYR A 67 -16.71 6.38 -26.19
C TYR A 67 -16.59 7.89 -26.43
N GLY A 68 -15.37 8.36 -26.77
CA GLY A 68 -15.09 9.78 -26.90
C GLY A 68 -14.88 10.49 -25.57
N LEU A 69 -14.59 9.75 -24.51
CA LEU A 69 -14.05 10.27 -23.25
C LEU A 69 -12.57 10.53 -23.45
N GLU A 70 -12.26 11.72 -23.94
CA GLU A 70 -10.92 12.17 -24.21
C GLU A 70 -10.20 12.59 -22.92
N GLY A 71 -8.90 12.55 -22.96
CA GLY A 71 -8.03 12.89 -21.84
C GLY A 71 -7.32 11.66 -21.30
N ALA A 72 -6.11 11.88 -20.79
CA ALA A 72 -5.29 10.85 -20.18
C ALA A 72 -4.76 11.37 -18.84
N PRO A 73 -5.64 11.59 -17.84
CA PRO A 73 -5.17 12.00 -16.53
C PRO A 73 -4.25 10.91 -15.95
N ALA A 74 -3.34 11.35 -15.11
CA ALA A 74 -2.44 10.46 -14.39
C ALA A 74 -3.23 9.36 -13.64
N VAL A 75 -2.58 8.25 -13.40
CA VAL A 75 -3.10 6.99 -12.87
C VAL A 75 -3.91 6.23 -13.92
N TRP A 76 -4.88 6.87 -14.59
CA TRP A 76 -5.67 6.24 -15.66
C TRP A 76 -4.79 5.95 -16.89
N GLY A 77 -4.16 6.96 -17.44
CA GLY A 77 -3.26 6.77 -18.59
C GLY A 77 -2.04 5.92 -18.27
N ASP A 78 -1.55 5.95 -17.03
CA ASP A 78 -0.41 5.13 -16.59
C ASP A 78 -0.67 3.61 -16.66
N ALA A 79 -1.91 3.17 -16.87
CA ALA A 79 -2.24 1.77 -17.11
C ALA A 79 -1.39 1.12 -18.20
N THR A 80 -1.03 1.90 -19.25
CA THR A 80 -0.20 1.42 -20.36
C THR A 80 1.24 1.09 -19.96
N THR A 81 1.75 1.65 -18.86
CA THR A 81 3.09 1.38 -18.33
C THR A 81 3.07 0.39 -17.16
N PHE A 82 2.13 0.57 -16.21
CA PHE A 82 2.07 -0.24 -15.00
C PHE A 82 1.57 -1.66 -15.25
N ILE A 83 0.54 -1.85 -16.08
CA ILE A 83 -0.03 -3.19 -16.30
C ILE A 83 1.01 -4.14 -16.91
N PRO A 84 1.68 -3.85 -18.05
CA PRO A 84 2.69 -4.75 -18.60
C PRO A 84 3.88 -4.96 -17.67
N TRP A 85 4.27 -3.93 -16.91
CA TRP A 85 5.31 -4.06 -15.89
C TRP A 85 4.92 -5.01 -14.76
N ASN A 86 3.70 -4.90 -14.22
CA ASN A 86 3.19 -5.79 -13.19
C ASN A 86 3.06 -7.24 -13.71
N MET A 87 2.62 -7.42 -14.95
CA MET A 87 2.60 -8.75 -15.60
C MET A 87 4.00 -9.35 -15.65
N TYR A 88 4.98 -8.59 -16.13
CA TYR A 88 6.37 -9.03 -16.17
C TYR A 88 6.91 -9.39 -14.77
N GLN A 89 6.62 -8.60 -13.74
CA GLN A 89 7.07 -8.88 -12.38
C GLN A 89 6.52 -10.21 -11.84
N VAL A 90 5.28 -10.55 -12.18
CA VAL A 90 4.64 -11.78 -11.67
C VAL A 90 4.93 -12.99 -12.55
N ASP A 91 4.91 -12.84 -13.88
CA ASP A 91 5.08 -13.96 -14.82
C ASP A 91 6.53 -14.17 -15.26
N GLY A 92 7.37 -13.14 -15.19
CA GLY A 92 8.76 -13.19 -15.62
C GLY A 92 8.96 -13.19 -17.14
N ASP A 93 7.90 -13.07 -17.93
CA ASP A 93 7.96 -13.08 -19.39
C ASP A 93 8.22 -11.68 -19.97
N PRO A 94 9.44 -11.39 -20.51
CA PRO A 94 9.72 -10.09 -21.10
C PRO A 94 9.00 -9.85 -22.43
N ALA A 95 8.34 -10.86 -23.02
CA ALA A 95 7.63 -10.71 -24.27
C ALA A 95 6.48 -9.70 -24.17
N ILE A 96 5.80 -9.64 -23.00
CA ILE A 96 4.75 -8.65 -22.77
C ILE A 96 5.29 -7.22 -22.79
N LEU A 97 6.49 -7.01 -22.25
CA LEU A 97 7.17 -5.71 -22.30
C LEU A 97 7.53 -5.35 -23.74
N ALA A 98 8.10 -6.31 -24.50
CA ALA A 98 8.48 -6.08 -25.90
C ALA A 98 7.27 -5.76 -26.79
N GLU A 99 6.14 -6.45 -26.58
CA GLU A 99 4.89 -6.24 -27.33
C GLU A 99 4.30 -4.84 -27.11
N HIS A 100 4.42 -4.27 -25.91
CA HIS A 100 3.80 -3.00 -25.53
C HIS A 100 4.79 -1.84 -25.37
N TYR A 101 6.09 -2.08 -25.65
CA TYR A 101 7.16 -1.11 -25.40
C TYR A 101 6.93 0.24 -26.08
N ASP A 102 6.53 0.24 -27.36
CA ASP A 102 6.28 1.48 -28.09
C ASP A 102 5.09 2.26 -27.53
N ALA A 103 4.04 1.58 -27.05
CA ALA A 103 2.92 2.21 -26.38
C ALA A 103 3.33 2.83 -25.03
N MET A 104 4.15 2.11 -24.24
CA MET A 104 4.68 2.63 -22.97
C MET A 104 5.49 3.90 -23.16
N LYS A 105 6.39 3.93 -24.16
CA LYS A 105 7.18 5.13 -24.52
C LYS A 105 6.27 6.27 -24.99
N ALA A 106 5.37 5.98 -25.93
CA ALA A 106 4.48 6.99 -26.50
C ALA A 106 3.63 7.71 -25.44
N TYR A 107 3.23 7.01 -24.35
CA TYR A 107 2.51 7.63 -23.26
C TYR A 107 3.39 8.59 -22.45
N VAL A 108 4.60 8.17 -22.08
CA VAL A 108 5.51 9.03 -21.32
C VAL A 108 5.89 10.25 -22.15
N ASP A 109 6.22 10.08 -23.45
CA ASP A 109 6.55 11.17 -24.37
C ASP A 109 5.38 12.14 -24.54
N TRP A 110 4.16 11.62 -24.67
CA TRP A 110 2.95 12.42 -24.75
C TRP A 110 2.73 13.21 -23.45
N PHE A 111 2.85 12.56 -22.30
CA PHE A 111 2.61 13.18 -21.00
C PHE A 111 3.67 14.26 -20.71
N GLU A 112 4.94 13.98 -21.02
CA GLU A 112 6.00 14.97 -20.94
C GLU A 112 5.76 16.16 -21.88
N ALA A 113 5.28 15.91 -23.10
CA ALA A 113 4.97 16.96 -24.06
C ALA A 113 3.84 17.90 -23.57
N GLN A 114 2.93 17.43 -22.71
CA GLN A 114 1.92 18.30 -22.07
C GLN A 114 2.56 19.29 -21.09
N ASP A 115 3.71 18.93 -20.51
CA ASP A 115 4.45 19.76 -19.55
C ASP A 115 5.63 20.52 -20.19
N ALA A 116 5.76 20.50 -21.53
CA ALA A 116 6.92 21.04 -22.23
C ALA A 116 7.11 22.55 -22.01
N GLY A 117 8.37 22.92 -21.79
CA GLY A 117 8.81 24.30 -21.57
C GLY A 117 8.69 24.75 -20.11
N ASP A 118 8.92 26.08 -19.90
CA ASP A 118 8.89 26.69 -18.55
C ASP A 118 7.45 26.86 -18.01
N ALA A 119 6.45 26.41 -18.74
CA ALA A 119 5.03 26.64 -18.40
C ALA A 119 4.50 25.68 -17.33
N HIS A 120 5.14 24.50 -17.16
CA HIS A 120 4.68 23.43 -16.28
C HIS A 120 3.17 23.24 -16.35
N ALA A 121 2.69 22.96 -17.56
CA ALA A 121 1.27 23.00 -17.90
C ALA A 121 0.43 21.99 -17.10
N LEU A 122 1.04 20.91 -16.58
CA LEU A 122 0.36 19.94 -15.72
C LEU A 122 -0.25 20.59 -14.46
N LEU A 123 0.32 21.69 -13.98
CA LEU A 123 -0.25 22.48 -12.88
C LEU A 123 -1.67 23.00 -13.19
N ASN A 124 -2.02 23.13 -14.47
CA ASN A 124 -3.29 23.69 -14.92
C ASN A 124 -4.19 22.66 -15.61
N THR A 125 -3.76 21.38 -15.70
CA THR A 125 -4.58 20.33 -16.30
C THR A 125 -5.55 19.74 -15.28
N MET A 126 -6.72 19.30 -15.75
CA MET A 126 -7.65 18.54 -14.93
C MET A 126 -7.09 17.14 -14.67
N GLN A 127 -6.96 16.80 -13.39
CA GLN A 127 -6.57 15.49 -12.93
C GLN A 127 -7.67 14.91 -12.02
N LEU A 128 -7.80 13.60 -11.98
CA LEU A 128 -8.80 12.92 -11.15
C LEU A 128 -8.30 12.72 -9.70
N ALA A 129 -7.04 13.06 -9.43
CA ALA A 129 -6.42 12.99 -8.10
C ALA A 129 -6.69 11.64 -7.41
N ASP A 130 -7.11 11.65 -6.14
CA ASP A 130 -7.52 10.42 -5.44
C ASP A 130 -9.04 10.26 -5.52
N TRP A 131 -9.49 9.55 -6.56
CA TRP A 131 -10.90 9.36 -6.86
C TRP A 131 -11.65 8.68 -5.70
N LEU A 132 -12.80 9.23 -5.32
CA LEU A 132 -13.67 8.78 -4.22
C LEU A 132 -13.02 8.74 -2.83
N ALA A 133 -11.92 9.49 -2.61
CA ALA A 133 -11.40 9.69 -1.27
C ALA A 133 -12.40 10.49 -0.40
N LEU A 134 -12.40 10.18 0.90
CA LEU A 134 -13.37 10.78 1.85
C LEU A 134 -12.98 12.18 2.33
N ASP A 135 -11.75 12.62 2.07
CA ASP A 135 -11.23 13.96 2.41
C ASP A 135 -11.61 15.04 1.38
N THR A 136 -12.55 14.72 0.50
CA THR A 136 -12.96 15.59 -0.60
C THR A 136 -13.49 16.94 -0.13
N LYS A 137 -13.14 17.99 -0.88
CA LYS A 137 -13.74 19.33 -0.81
C LYS A 137 -14.55 19.65 -2.07
N ASP A 138 -14.56 18.74 -3.03
CA ASP A 138 -15.33 18.82 -4.24
C ASP A 138 -16.83 18.66 -3.93
N PRO A 139 -17.71 19.59 -4.37
CA PRO A 139 -19.15 19.50 -4.15
C PRO A 139 -19.80 18.22 -4.73
N SER A 140 -19.20 17.61 -5.75
CA SER A 140 -19.67 16.32 -6.28
C SER A 140 -19.31 15.14 -5.38
N GLY A 141 -18.36 15.31 -4.44
CA GLY A 141 -17.86 14.27 -3.55
C GLY A 141 -17.05 13.19 -4.26
N ARG A 142 -16.52 13.45 -5.45
CA ARG A 142 -15.81 12.45 -6.27
C ARG A 142 -14.30 12.60 -6.23
N ILE A 143 -13.80 13.83 -6.30
CA ILE A 143 -12.36 14.11 -6.33
C ILE A 143 -11.87 14.36 -4.91
N GLY A 144 -10.91 13.58 -4.43
CA GLY A 144 -10.31 13.72 -3.11
C GLY A 144 -9.53 15.02 -2.93
N GLY A 145 -9.16 15.32 -1.69
CA GLY A 145 -8.48 16.56 -1.30
C GLY A 145 -7.02 16.65 -1.72
N THR A 146 -6.44 15.59 -2.29
CA THR A 146 -5.05 15.57 -2.76
C THR A 146 -4.91 16.38 -4.04
N ASP A 147 -3.85 17.21 -4.12
CA ASP A 147 -3.55 18.00 -5.30
C ASP A 147 -3.35 17.13 -6.55
N GLY A 148 -4.16 17.34 -7.57
CA GLY A 148 -4.15 16.53 -8.79
C GLY A 148 -2.84 16.62 -9.57
N PRO A 149 -2.29 17.81 -9.83
CA PRO A 149 -0.97 17.97 -10.43
C PRO A 149 0.15 17.28 -9.65
N PHE A 150 0.14 17.30 -8.33
CA PHE A 150 1.10 16.55 -7.51
C PHE A 150 1.05 15.04 -7.83
N VAL A 151 -0.14 14.46 -7.89
CA VAL A 151 -0.33 13.06 -8.30
C VAL A 151 0.21 12.85 -9.72
N ALA A 152 -0.12 13.75 -10.65
CA ALA A 152 0.30 13.65 -12.04
C ALA A 152 1.83 13.63 -12.20
N TYR A 153 2.56 14.52 -11.54
CA TYR A 153 4.03 14.53 -11.60
C TYR A 153 4.66 13.27 -10.98
N LEU A 154 4.09 12.77 -9.88
CA LEU A 154 4.58 11.53 -9.26
C LEU A 154 4.39 10.31 -10.18
N TYR A 155 3.26 10.24 -10.88
CA TYR A 155 2.99 9.15 -11.81
C TYR A 155 3.77 9.28 -13.11
N LEU A 156 3.97 10.50 -13.66
CA LEU A 156 4.88 10.72 -14.78
C LEU A 156 6.30 10.25 -14.44
N TRP A 157 6.81 10.64 -13.26
CA TRP A 157 8.10 10.16 -12.77
C TRP A 157 8.16 8.64 -12.69
N LYS A 158 7.12 8.00 -12.12
CA LYS A 158 7.10 6.54 -11.96
C LYS A 158 6.99 5.82 -13.29
N SER A 159 6.16 6.29 -14.22
CA SER A 159 6.05 5.75 -15.57
C SER A 159 7.36 5.87 -16.33
N ALA A 160 8.07 7.00 -16.21
CA ALA A 160 9.41 7.15 -16.82
C ALA A 160 10.41 6.13 -16.24
N CYS A 161 10.42 5.93 -14.92
CA CYS A 161 11.24 4.88 -14.30
C CYS A 161 10.89 3.48 -14.83
N ILE A 162 9.61 3.16 -14.96
CA ILE A 162 9.16 1.86 -15.49
C ILE A 162 9.61 1.68 -16.95
N VAL A 163 9.52 2.71 -17.78
CA VAL A 163 9.97 2.64 -19.18
C VAL A 163 11.49 2.49 -19.25
N ALA A 164 12.26 3.19 -18.41
CA ALA A 164 13.72 3.04 -18.32
C ALA A 164 14.10 1.60 -17.92
N ASP A 165 13.43 1.03 -16.91
CA ASP A 165 13.67 -0.35 -16.46
C ASP A 165 13.26 -1.37 -17.52
N THR A 166 12.14 -1.14 -18.21
CA THR A 166 11.70 -1.95 -19.37
C THR A 166 12.75 -1.92 -20.47
N ALA A 167 13.29 -0.73 -20.80
CA ALA A 167 14.35 -0.57 -21.78
C ALA A 167 15.61 -1.39 -21.41
N ARG A 168 15.99 -1.41 -20.12
CA ARG A 168 17.09 -2.25 -19.61
C ARG A 168 16.82 -3.73 -19.82
N VAL A 169 15.63 -4.20 -19.46
CA VAL A 169 15.23 -5.60 -19.66
C VAL A 169 15.30 -6.00 -21.12
N LEU A 170 14.89 -5.11 -22.03
CA LEU A 170 14.88 -5.35 -23.48
C LEU A 170 16.22 -5.05 -24.18
N GLY A 171 17.21 -4.49 -23.47
CA GLY A 171 18.53 -4.18 -24.02
C GLY A 171 18.60 -2.87 -24.81
N HIS A 172 17.65 -1.94 -24.64
CA HIS A 172 17.60 -0.62 -25.31
C HIS A 172 18.31 0.45 -24.46
N ALA A 173 19.65 0.44 -24.47
CA ALA A 173 20.45 1.27 -23.56
C ALA A 173 20.28 2.80 -23.77
N GLU A 174 20.06 3.25 -24.99
CA GLU A 174 19.85 4.68 -25.31
C GLU A 174 18.50 5.16 -24.75
N ASP A 175 17.44 4.36 -24.94
CA ASP A 175 16.11 4.67 -24.37
C ASP A 175 16.16 4.63 -22.83
N ALA A 176 16.86 3.67 -22.24
CA ALA A 176 17.02 3.62 -20.78
C ALA A 176 17.65 4.91 -20.23
N ALA A 177 18.71 5.41 -20.87
CA ALA A 177 19.35 6.66 -20.47
C ALA A 177 18.41 7.87 -20.66
N HIS A 178 17.66 7.91 -21.77
CA HIS A 178 16.70 8.98 -22.03
C HIS A 178 15.61 9.06 -20.97
N TYR A 179 14.96 7.93 -20.64
CA TYR A 179 13.89 7.93 -19.63
C TYR A 179 14.40 8.09 -18.18
N ASP A 180 15.65 7.74 -17.90
CA ASP A 180 16.32 8.15 -16.65
C ASP A 180 16.46 9.68 -16.56
N GLU A 181 16.77 10.37 -17.66
CA GLU A 181 16.83 11.84 -17.68
C GLU A 181 15.44 12.44 -17.49
N VAL A 182 14.39 11.88 -18.13
CA VAL A 182 13.00 12.30 -17.90
C VAL A 182 12.65 12.16 -16.42
N ALA A 183 12.90 11.00 -15.82
CA ALA A 183 12.64 10.77 -14.41
C ALA A 183 13.43 11.73 -13.50
N ALA A 184 14.71 11.97 -13.80
CA ALA A 184 15.56 12.84 -12.99
C ALA A 184 15.08 14.29 -12.98
N ARG A 185 14.73 14.88 -14.15
CA ARG A 185 14.24 16.26 -14.21
C ARG A 185 12.82 16.40 -13.63
N THR A 186 11.95 15.40 -13.84
CA THR A 186 10.62 15.36 -13.19
C THR A 186 10.75 15.31 -11.67
N SER A 187 11.64 14.47 -11.16
CA SER A 187 11.95 14.40 -9.72
C SER A 187 12.47 15.74 -9.18
N ALA A 188 13.40 16.38 -9.90
CA ALA A 188 13.91 17.68 -9.49
C ALA A 188 12.81 18.76 -9.42
N TRP A 189 11.90 18.76 -10.38
CA TRP A 189 10.72 19.62 -10.38
C TRP A 189 9.79 19.34 -9.20
N ILE A 190 9.46 18.07 -8.94
CA ILE A 190 8.64 17.66 -7.80
C ILE A 190 9.23 18.19 -6.47
N TYR A 191 10.55 18.06 -6.29
CA TYR A 191 11.20 18.60 -5.09
C TYR A 191 11.15 20.12 -5.01
N GLN A 192 11.31 20.81 -6.12
CA GLN A 192 11.27 22.27 -6.17
C GLN A 192 9.87 22.81 -5.83
N GLU A 193 8.83 22.20 -6.38
CA GLU A 193 7.45 22.69 -6.26
C GLU A 193 6.78 22.27 -4.97
N TYR A 194 6.99 21.02 -4.56
CA TYR A 194 6.17 20.40 -3.51
C TYR A 194 6.92 20.14 -2.20
N PHE A 195 8.22 20.37 -2.13
CA PHE A 195 8.96 20.01 -0.93
C PHE A 195 9.76 21.18 -0.36
N THR A 196 9.74 21.29 0.97
CA THR A 196 10.66 22.20 1.67
C THR A 196 12.10 21.68 1.59
N PRO A 197 13.13 22.53 1.85
CA PRO A 197 14.53 22.09 1.88
C PRO A 197 14.80 20.90 2.84
N ASN A 198 13.96 20.70 3.86
CA ASN A 198 14.05 19.60 4.82
C ASN A 198 13.23 18.37 4.39
N GLY A 199 12.72 18.35 3.16
CA GLY A 199 11.97 17.24 2.58
C GLY A 199 10.54 17.09 3.11
N ARG A 200 9.94 18.15 3.66
CA ARG A 200 8.53 18.13 4.07
C ARG A 200 7.65 18.41 2.88
N CYS A 201 6.68 17.52 2.62
CA CYS A 201 5.70 17.72 1.55
C CYS A 201 4.75 18.87 1.89
N ALA A 202 4.48 19.74 0.92
CA ALA A 202 3.51 20.83 1.01
C ALA A 202 2.07 20.35 0.88
N VAL A 203 1.84 19.23 0.17
CA VAL A 203 0.53 18.58 0.07
C VAL A 203 0.30 17.74 1.32
N THR A 204 -0.72 18.09 2.11
CA THR A 204 -0.90 17.55 3.48
C THR A 204 -2.12 16.65 3.60
N THR A 205 -2.33 15.76 2.63
CA THR A 205 -3.38 14.74 2.64
C THR A 205 -2.81 13.36 2.96
N MET A 206 -3.68 12.43 3.38
CA MET A 206 -3.28 11.05 3.65
C MET A 206 -2.64 10.41 2.41
N THR A 207 -3.28 10.53 1.26
CA THR A 207 -2.80 10.01 -0.03
C THR A 207 -1.46 10.62 -0.43
N ALA A 208 -1.23 11.90 -0.17
CA ALA A 208 0.07 12.52 -0.46
C ALA A 208 1.20 11.88 0.34
N TYR A 209 1.00 11.61 1.64
CA TYR A 209 2.01 10.92 2.45
C TYR A 209 2.17 9.46 2.07
N VAL A 210 1.11 8.77 1.67
CA VAL A 210 1.17 7.42 1.10
C VAL A 210 2.04 7.42 -0.16
N LEU A 211 1.80 8.33 -1.11
CA LEU A 211 2.59 8.45 -2.33
C LEU A 211 4.06 8.80 -2.04
N CYS A 212 4.33 9.72 -1.10
CA CYS A 212 5.68 10.04 -0.66
C CYS A 212 6.43 8.78 -0.16
N LEU A 213 5.77 7.96 0.67
CA LEU A 213 6.36 6.74 1.22
C LEU A 213 6.58 5.68 0.15
N SER A 214 5.57 5.46 -0.72
CA SER A 214 5.59 4.42 -1.75
C SER A 214 6.59 4.72 -2.87
N PHE A 215 6.74 6.00 -3.25
CA PHE A 215 7.62 6.41 -4.35
C PHE A 215 8.97 6.97 -3.88
N GLY A 216 9.19 7.07 -2.55
CA GLY A 216 10.46 7.47 -1.98
C GLY A 216 10.74 8.97 -2.02
N PHE A 217 9.72 9.81 -2.03
CA PHE A 217 9.86 11.26 -2.04
C PHE A 217 9.86 11.89 -0.63
N GLY A 218 10.70 12.89 -0.47
CA GLY A 218 10.75 13.71 0.74
C GLY A 218 11.39 13.03 1.94
N ASN A 219 11.04 13.50 3.13
CA ASN A 219 11.54 12.94 4.38
C ASN A 219 10.63 11.80 4.85
N ARG A 220 11.13 10.55 4.71
CA ARG A 220 10.39 9.32 5.03
C ARG A 220 9.86 9.31 6.48
N ALA A 221 10.68 9.68 7.46
CA ALA A 221 10.27 9.69 8.87
C ALA A 221 9.17 10.72 9.13
N TRP A 222 9.26 11.89 8.50
CA TRP A 222 8.22 12.90 8.57
C TRP A 222 6.91 12.42 7.94
N ALA A 223 6.96 11.85 6.74
CA ALA A 223 5.79 11.33 6.04
C ALA A 223 5.10 10.22 6.85
N ALA A 224 5.88 9.26 7.38
CA ALA A 224 5.37 8.19 8.24
C ALA A 224 4.71 8.71 9.51
N MET A 225 5.35 9.65 10.22
CA MET A 225 4.78 10.29 11.39
C MET A 225 3.46 11.01 11.07
N ARG A 226 3.41 11.77 9.96
CA ARG A 226 2.20 12.48 9.55
C ARG A 226 1.08 11.52 9.15
N LEU A 227 1.41 10.46 8.41
CA LEU A 227 0.43 9.43 8.04
C LEU A 227 -0.17 8.77 9.28
N ARG A 228 0.66 8.36 10.25
CA ARG A 228 0.20 7.81 11.54
C ARG A 228 -0.72 8.77 12.28
N THR A 229 -0.32 10.05 12.37
CA THR A 229 -1.13 11.08 13.03
C THR A 229 -2.49 11.23 12.36
N MET A 230 -2.54 11.29 11.04
CA MET A 230 -3.80 11.42 10.29
C MET A 230 -4.70 10.19 10.47
N LEU A 231 -4.15 8.98 10.41
CA LEU A 231 -4.92 7.75 10.68
C LEU A 231 -5.58 7.79 12.08
N GLN A 232 -4.88 8.32 13.08
CA GLN A 232 -5.41 8.46 14.43
C GLN A 232 -6.46 9.58 14.54
N GLU A 233 -6.25 10.71 13.86
CA GLU A 233 -7.17 11.86 13.85
C GLU A 233 -8.47 11.54 13.12
N GLU A 234 -8.40 10.87 11.98
CA GLU A 234 -9.54 10.46 11.16
C GLU A 234 -10.22 9.17 11.65
N GLY A 235 -9.56 8.43 12.56
CA GLY A 235 -10.05 7.14 13.06
C GLY A 235 -10.01 6.02 12.04
N GLY A 236 -9.23 6.16 10.97
CA GLY A 236 -9.08 5.19 9.90
C GLY A 236 -8.61 5.82 8.60
N LEU A 237 -8.77 5.10 7.50
CA LEU A 237 -8.44 5.59 6.17
C LEU A 237 -9.48 6.61 5.65
N VAL A 238 -8.99 7.55 4.85
CA VAL A 238 -9.84 8.49 4.07
C VAL A 238 -9.45 8.49 2.60
N THR A 239 -8.59 7.57 2.20
CA THR A 239 -8.06 7.43 0.84
C THR A 239 -9.09 6.87 -0.13
N GLY A 240 -8.93 7.21 -1.41
CA GLY A 240 -9.69 6.72 -2.55
C GLY A 240 -8.94 5.67 -3.36
N PHE A 241 -9.16 5.64 -4.68
CA PHE A 241 -8.62 4.62 -5.57
C PHE A 241 -7.11 4.66 -5.74
N VAL A 242 -6.49 5.83 -5.56
CA VAL A 242 -5.03 6.00 -5.69
C VAL A 242 -4.31 5.70 -4.38
N GLY A 243 -4.80 6.23 -3.27
CA GLY A 243 -4.15 6.05 -1.98
C GLY A 243 -4.38 4.68 -1.36
N THR A 244 -5.57 4.12 -1.46
CA THR A 244 -5.92 2.87 -0.76
C THR A 244 -5.07 1.66 -1.16
N PRO A 245 -4.78 1.40 -2.44
CA PRO A 245 -3.92 0.28 -2.84
C PRO A 245 -2.51 0.34 -2.25
N LEU A 246 -2.00 1.56 -2.07
CA LEU A 246 -0.64 1.81 -1.58
C LEU A 246 -0.57 2.02 -0.06
N LEU A 247 -1.70 2.23 0.63
CA LEU A 247 -1.73 2.63 2.04
C LEU A 247 -1.11 1.55 2.95
N CYS A 248 -1.65 0.33 2.94
CA CYS A 248 -1.13 -0.74 3.79
C CYS A 248 0.31 -1.15 3.42
N PRO A 249 0.72 -1.26 2.14
CA PRO A 249 2.13 -1.39 1.77
C PRO A 249 3.03 -0.30 2.34
N ALA A 250 2.66 0.98 2.17
CA ALA A 250 3.43 2.12 2.69
C ALA A 250 3.57 2.10 4.21
N LEU A 251 2.51 1.69 4.93
CA LEU A 251 2.54 1.51 6.37
C LEU A 251 3.53 0.41 6.77
N SER A 252 3.44 -0.77 6.17
CA SER A 252 4.34 -1.89 6.49
C SER A 252 5.79 -1.60 6.13
N ASP A 253 6.07 -0.92 5.01
CA ASP A 253 7.40 -0.46 4.64
C ASP A 253 7.98 0.59 5.60
N ALA A 254 7.11 1.28 6.34
CA ALA A 254 7.48 2.23 7.38
C ALA A 254 7.45 1.61 8.80
N ASP A 255 7.45 0.27 8.92
CA ASP A 255 7.37 -0.49 10.16
C ASP A 255 6.12 -0.16 11.02
N MET A 256 5.00 0.14 10.33
CA MET A 256 3.70 0.43 10.92
C MET A 256 2.69 -0.71 10.64
N ASP A 257 3.12 -1.95 10.83
CA ASP A 257 2.29 -3.14 10.56
C ASP A 257 1.02 -3.15 11.43
N ARG A 258 1.10 -2.67 12.66
CA ARG A 258 -0.06 -2.57 13.55
C ARG A 258 -1.16 -1.67 12.98
N GLU A 259 -0.78 -0.53 12.42
CA GLU A 259 -1.71 0.38 11.76
C GLU A 259 -2.32 -0.26 10.50
N ALA A 260 -1.52 -0.97 9.70
CA ALA A 260 -2.00 -1.67 8.51
C ALA A 260 -3.02 -2.77 8.88
N TYR A 261 -2.70 -3.59 9.87
CA TYR A 261 -3.66 -4.58 10.39
C TYR A 261 -4.87 -3.94 11.07
N GLY A 262 -4.67 -2.81 11.74
CA GLY A 262 -5.75 -2.02 12.33
C GLY A 262 -6.78 -1.57 11.29
N LEU A 263 -6.33 -1.22 10.08
CA LEU A 263 -7.21 -0.89 8.95
C LEU A 263 -7.92 -2.13 8.39
N LEU A 264 -7.18 -3.24 8.19
CA LEU A 264 -7.76 -4.48 7.65
C LEU A 264 -8.83 -5.05 8.59
N LEU A 265 -8.59 -5.03 9.90
CA LEU A 265 -9.44 -5.65 10.92
C LEU A 265 -10.45 -4.67 11.55
N LYS A 266 -10.52 -3.44 11.06
CA LYS A 266 -11.49 -2.43 11.51
C LYS A 266 -12.88 -2.83 11.01
N GLU A 267 -13.84 -2.84 11.94
CA GLU A 267 -15.23 -3.21 11.65
C GLU A 267 -16.15 -1.99 11.44
N ASP A 268 -15.76 -0.83 11.97
CA ASP A 268 -16.48 0.42 11.81
C ASP A 268 -16.15 1.12 10.49
N PHE A 269 -17.03 2.03 10.05
CA PHE A 269 -16.80 2.91 8.90
C PHE A 269 -15.59 3.83 9.11
N PRO A 270 -14.80 4.09 8.07
CA PRO A 270 -14.71 3.37 6.82
C PRO A 270 -13.78 2.16 6.93
N SER A 271 -14.17 1.03 6.37
CA SER A 271 -13.33 -0.18 6.32
C SER A 271 -13.92 -1.26 5.41
N TRP A 272 -13.12 -2.27 5.06
CA TRP A 272 -13.60 -3.45 4.33
C TRP A 272 -14.61 -4.26 5.15
N LEU A 273 -14.35 -4.46 6.45
CA LEU A 273 -15.24 -5.25 7.31
C LEU A 273 -16.57 -4.54 7.61
N TYR A 274 -16.59 -3.21 7.59
CA TYR A 274 -17.86 -2.46 7.63
C TYR A 274 -18.80 -2.91 6.49
N CYS A 275 -18.29 -2.98 5.27
CA CYS A 275 -19.05 -3.44 4.12
C CYS A 275 -19.50 -4.92 4.30
N VAL A 276 -18.58 -5.79 4.76
CA VAL A 276 -18.87 -7.20 5.01
C VAL A 276 -19.96 -7.35 6.08
N ASN A 277 -19.89 -6.60 7.18
CA ASN A 277 -20.88 -6.64 8.27
C ASN A 277 -22.27 -6.15 7.82
N LEU A 278 -22.32 -5.30 6.79
CA LEU A 278 -23.58 -4.90 6.12
C LEU A 278 -24.04 -5.89 5.04
N GLY A 279 -23.37 -7.04 4.90
CA GLY A 279 -23.75 -8.12 4.01
C GLY A 279 -23.13 -8.06 2.61
N ALA A 280 -22.04 -7.32 2.42
CA ALA A 280 -21.33 -7.30 1.14
C ALA A 280 -20.80 -8.68 0.77
N THR A 281 -21.08 -9.11 -0.45
CA THR A 281 -20.52 -10.33 -1.06
C THR A 281 -19.48 -10.02 -2.14
N THR A 282 -19.35 -8.75 -2.46
CA THR A 282 -18.43 -8.15 -3.44
C THR A 282 -17.84 -6.87 -2.87
N ILE A 283 -16.71 -6.42 -3.40
CA ILE A 283 -16.16 -5.12 -3.06
C ILE A 283 -17.07 -4.01 -3.62
N TRP A 284 -17.32 -2.97 -2.82
CA TRP A 284 -18.11 -1.81 -3.22
C TRP A 284 -17.24 -0.69 -3.78
N GLU A 285 -17.84 0.16 -4.61
CA GLU A 285 -17.18 1.30 -5.24
C GLU A 285 -16.80 2.39 -4.22
N ARG A 286 -17.66 2.60 -3.23
CA ARG A 286 -17.48 3.61 -2.19
C ARG A 286 -17.46 2.98 -0.81
N TRP A 287 -16.68 3.54 0.09
CA TRP A 287 -16.70 3.12 1.50
C TRP A 287 -18.10 3.26 2.11
N ASN A 288 -18.82 4.32 1.74
CA ASN A 288 -20.17 4.63 2.20
C ASN A 288 -21.25 4.27 1.19
N SER A 289 -21.10 3.21 0.42
CA SER A 289 -22.16 2.75 -0.52
C SER A 289 -23.50 2.51 0.19
N LEU A 290 -23.45 1.99 1.42
CA LEU A 290 -24.57 1.98 2.36
C LEU A 290 -24.22 2.81 3.61
N ASP A 291 -25.24 3.40 4.24
CA ASP A 291 -25.14 3.96 5.59
C ASP A 291 -25.18 2.86 6.65
N ALA A 292 -25.05 3.22 7.94
CA ALA A 292 -25.06 2.26 9.05
C ALA A 292 -26.40 1.51 9.20
N GLU A 293 -27.48 2.07 8.70
CA GLU A 293 -28.84 1.50 8.68
C GLU A 293 -29.07 0.60 7.47
N GLY A 294 -28.09 0.50 6.54
CA GLY A 294 -28.18 -0.30 5.33
C GLY A 294 -28.92 0.37 4.17
N HIS A 295 -29.13 1.70 4.20
CA HIS A 295 -29.72 2.43 3.10
C HIS A 295 -28.66 2.86 2.08
N ILE A 296 -29.01 2.87 0.80
CA ILE A 296 -28.15 3.35 -0.27
C ILE A 296 -27.93 4.86 -0.09
N THR A 297 -26.68 5.30 0.01
CA THR A 297 -26.33 6.71 0.27
C THR A 297 -26.42 7.60 -0.96
N GLY A 298 -26.54 7.02 -2.16
CA GLY A 298 -26.70 7.72 -3.42
C GLY A 298 -26.77 6.75 -4.59
N ILE A 299 -27.32 7.20 -5.71
CA ILE A 299 -27.45 6.39 -6.93
C ILE A 299 -26.37 6.70 -7.96
N ASP A 300 -25.63 7.80 -7.77
CA ASP A 300 -24.55 8.23 -8.66
C ASP A 300 -23.20 7.75 -8.12
N MET A 301 -22.34 7.23 -8.98
CA MET A 301 -21.03 6.66 -8.62
C MET A 301 -21.14 5.72 -7.40
N ASN A 302 -22.09 4.79 -7.44
CA ASN A 302 -22.31 3.85 -6.35
C ASN A 302 -22.64 2.45 -6.87
N SER A 303 -21.62 1.62 -6.97
CA SER A 303 -21.70 0.23 -7.41
C SER A 303 -21.46 -0.72 -6.23
N MET A 304 -22.30 -1.73 -6.11
CA MET A 304 -22.12 -2.83 -5.14
C MET A 304 -21.20 -3.94 -5.65
N ASN A 305 -20.66 -3.82 -6.86
CA ASN A 305 -19.69 -4.74 -7.42
C ASN A 305 -18.64 -3.95 -8.20
N HIS A 306 -17.54 -3.62 -7.52
CA HIS A 306 -16.45 -2.82 -8.05
C HIS A 306 -15.13 -3.36 -7.47
N TYR A 307 -14.08 -3.48 -8.26
CA TYR A 307 -12.89 -4.22 -7.81
C TYR A 307 -11.77 -3.36 -7.22
N SER A 308 -11.75 -2.04 -7.40
CA SER A 308 -10.60 -1.19 -7.09
C SER A 308 -10.10 -1.33 -5.65
N TYR A 309 -10.98 -1.28 -4.64
CA TYR A 309 -10.58 -1.47 -3.23
C TYR A 309 -10.20 -2.91 -2.88
N GLY A 310 -10.43 -3.86 -3.78
CA GLY A 310 -9.92 -5.23 -3.67
C GLY A 310 -8.40 -5.32 -3.80
N ALA A 311 -7.73 -4.23 -4.20
CA ALA A 311 -6.27 -4.12 -4.25
C ALA A 311 -5.57 -4.39 -2.90
N ILE A 312 -6.29 -4.40 -1.77
CA ILE A 312 -5.76 -4.82 -0.46
C ILE A 312 -5.16 -6.24 -0.48
N VAL A 313 -5.55 -7.09 -1.42
CA VAL A 313 -5.00 -8.46 -1.53
C VAL A 313 -3.51 -8.44 -1.85
N GLU A 314 -3.01 -7.43 -2.55
CA GLU A 314 -1.56 -7.26 -2.76
C GLU A 314 -0.81 -7.18 -1.42
N TRP A 315 -1.33 -6.40 -0.46
CA TRP A 315 -0.74 -6.32 0.86
C TRP A 315 -0.92 -7.62 1.66
N ILE A 316 -2.08 -8.27 1.56
CA ILE A 316 -2.32 -9.54 2.26
C ILE A 316 -1.31 -10.60 1.80
N MET A 317 -1.08 -10.72 0.48
CA MET A 317 -0.11 -11.68 -0.07
C MET A 317 1.33 -11.26 0.18
N GLY A 318 1.67 -10.01 -0.10
CA GLY A 318 3.06 -9.51 -0.08
C GLY A 318 3.60 -9.23 1.33
N TYR A 319 2.74 -8.89 2.29
CA TYR A 319 3.15 -8.52 3.64
C TYR A 319 2.55 -9.43 4.71
N ALA A 320 1.23 -9.58 4.78
CA ALA A 320 0.63 -10.40 5.82
C ALA A 320 1.05 -11.88 5.67
N ALA A 321 0.94 -12.47 4.49
CA ALA A 321 1.53 -13.77 4.17
C ALA A 321 3.03 -13.66 3.94
N GLY A 322 3.51 -12.51 3.43
CA GLY A 322 4.91 -12.19 3.24
C GLY A 322 5.51 -12.78 1.97
N LEU A 323 4.73 -13.20 0.98
CA LEU A 323 5.21 -13.80 -0.26
C LEU A 323 5.35 -12.75 -1.37
N THR A 324 6.57 -12.48 -1.78
CA THR A 324 6.90 -11.55 -2.88
C THR A 324 7.91 -12.17 -3.83
N ALA A 325 7.91 -11.73 -5.09
CA ALA A 325 8.96 -12.06 -6.03
C ALA A 325 10.25 -11.30 -5.65
N ALA A 326 11.36 -12.01 -5.48
CA ALA A 326 12.69 -11.42 -5.37
C ALA A 326 13.30 -11.18 -6.77
N GLU A 327 12.91 -12.00 -7.75
CA GLU A 327 13.19 -11.83 -9.17
C GLU A 327 11.89 -12.03 -9.95
N PRO A 328 11.69 -11.37 -11.11
CA PRO A 328 10.50 -11.55 -11.92
C PRO A 328 10.19 -13.01 -12.21
N GLY A 329 8.91 -13.39 -12.14
CA GLY A 329 8.45 -14.77 -12.35
C GLY A 329 8.59 -15.71 -11.17
N PHE A 330 8.98 -15.20 -10.00
CA PHE A 330 9.12 -16.01 -8.76
C PHE A 330 10.14 -17.16 -8.85
N ALA A 331 11.11 -17.12 -9.79
CA ALA A 331 12.22 -18.07 -9.76
C ALA A 331 12.98 -17.97 -8.43
N LYS A 332 13.08 -16.75 -7.90
CA LYS A 332 13.41 -16.46 -6.51
C LYS A 332 12.27 -15.70 -5.85
N ALA A 333 11.82 -16.24 -4.72
CA ALA A 333 10.85 -15.56 -3.86
C ALA A 333 11.52 -15.00 -2.61
N ARG A 334 10.86 -14.01 -2.01
CA ARG A 334 11.13 -13.61 -0.63
C ARG A 334 9.90 -13.93 0.21
N ILE A 335 10.14 -14.62 1.34
CA ILE A 335 9.10 -15.00 2.29
C ILE A 335 9.39 -14.31 3.61
N ALA A 336 8.65 -13.23 3.90
CA ALA A 336 8.88 -12.36 5.05
C ALA A 336 7.53 -11.97 5.70
N PRO A 337 6.84 -12.91 6.36
CA PRO A 337 5.52 -12.66 6.94
C PRO A 337 5.55 -11.56 7.99
N ARG A 338 4.57 -10.68 7.94
CA ARG A 338 4.28 -9.68 8.99
C ARG A 338 3.13 -10.21 9.82
N VAL A 339 3.43 -10.90 10.90
CA VAL A 339 2.40 -11.58 11.71
C VAL A 339 1.64 -10.62 12.60
N ASN A 340 0.37 -10.95 12.89
CA ASN A 340 -0.47 -10.19 13.81
C ASN A 340 -1.23 -11.14 14.73
N TRP A 341 -1.22 -10.84 16.02
CA TRP A 341 -1.86 -11.65 17.04
C TRP A 341 -3.38 -11.73 16.87
N LYS A 342 -4.03 -10.61 16.55
CA LYS A 342 -5.49 -10.52 16.41
C LYS A 342 -6.00 -11.29 15.19
N LEU A 343 -5.26 -11.26 14.07
CA LEU A 343 -5.56 -12.10 12.91
C LEU A 343 -5.35 -13.60 13.24
N GLY A 344 -4.34 -13.91 14.02
CA GLY A 344 -4.06 -15.23 14.56
C GLY A 344 -3.38 -16.19 13.59
N SER A 345 -3.77 -16.24 12.33
CA SER A 345 -3.18 -17.12 11.31
C SER A 345 -3.48 -16.66 9.89
N ILE A 346 -2.62 -17.09 8.96
CA ILE A 346 -2.84 -17.02 7.53
C ILE A 346 -2.42 -18.33 6.88
N ASP A 347 -3.04 -18.67 5.75
CA ASP A 347 -2.63 -19.75 4.85
C ASP A 347 -2.85 -19.25 3.42
N ALA A 348 -1.78 -18.98 2.72
CA ALA A 348 -1.77 -18.38 1.40
C ALA A 348 -0.98 -19.24 0.42
N SER A 349 -1.48 -19.35 -0.80
CA SER A 349 -0.79 -19.99 -1.92
C SER A 349 -0.84 -19.13 -3.15
N LEU A 350 0.20 -19.25 -3.98
CA LEU A 350 0.32 -18.57 -5.26
C LEU A 350 0.82 -19.56 -6.31
N ASP A 351 0.05 -19.71 -7.36
CA ASP A 351 0.49 -20.40 -8.57
C ASP A 351 1.27 -19.41 -9.43
N SER A 352 2.60 -19.54 -9.43
CA SER A 352 3.52 -18.71 -10.20
C SER A 352 4.07 -19.46 -11.41
N ALA A 353 4.77 -18.75 -12.29
CA ALA A 353 5.50 -19.38 -13.40
C ALA A 353 6.52 -20.44 -12.95
N ALA A 354 7.08 -20.30 -11.75
CA ALA A 354 7.99 -21.27 -11.15
C ALA A 354 7.27 -22.46 -10.49
N GLY A 355 5.94 -22.41 -10.34
CA GLY A 355 5.13 -23.39 -9.63
C GLY A 355 4.41 -22.82 -8.41
N THR A 356 3.77 -23.69 -7.62
CA THR A 356 2.96 -23.27 -6.47
C THR A 356 3.82 -23.01 -5.24
N TYR A 357 3.85 -21.77 -4.77
CA TYR A 357 4.31 -21.40 -3.44
C TYR A 357 3.16 -21.50 -2.44
N ARG A 358 3.48 -21.89 -1.19
CA ARG A 358 2.55 -21.78 -0.06
C ARG A 358 3.28 -21.20 1.13
N VAL A 359 2.66 -20.28 1.81
CA VAL A 359 3.13 -19.69 3.07
C VAL A 359 1.98 -19.69 4.05
N ALA A 360 2.17 -20.36 5.17
CA ALA A 360 1.22 -20.35 6.28
C ALA A 360 1.93 -20.01 7.58
N TRP A 361 1.25 -19.25 8.44
CA TRP A 361 1.68 -19.04 9.81
C TRP A 361 0.51 -19.02 10.77
N LYS A 362 0.79 -19.35 12.03
CA LYS A 362 -0.22 -19.36 13.12
C LYS A 362 0.45 -18.98 14.44
N CYS A 363 -0.12 -18.02 15.16
CA CYS A 363 0.23 -17.73 16.54
C CYS A 363 -0.27 -18.91 17.40
N VAL A 364 0.64 -19.68 17.96
CA VAL A 364 0.31 -20.84 18.84
C VAL A 364 -0.02 -20.32 20.23
N ASP A 365 0.79 -19.42 20.74
CA ASP A 365 0.61 -18.63 21.94
C ASP A 365 1.34 -17.29 21.81
N GLU A 366 1.41 -16.49 22.87
CA GLU A 366 2.03 -15.15 22.84
C GLU A 366 3.53 -15.16 22.47
N THR A 367 4.21 -16.30 22.54
CA THR A 367 5.66 -16.44 22.34
C THR A 367 6.03 -17.52 21.33
N HIS A 368 5.08 -18.26 20.79
CA HIS A 368 5.36 -19.32 19.81
C HIS A 368 4.62 -19.08 18.49
N LEU A 369 5.38 -19.12 17.41
CA LEU A 369 4.88 -19.03 16.04
C LEU A 369 5.11 -20.36 15.31
N HIS A 370 4.05 -20.87 14.69
CA HIS A 370 4.14 -21.97 13.75
C HIS A 370 4.18 -21.41 12.32
N VAL A 371 5.11 -21.94 11.49
CA VAL A 371 5.23 -21.59 10.08
C VAL A 371 5.29 -22.83 9.22
N ALA A 372 4.66 -22.79 8.04
CA ALA A 372 4.75 -23.82 7.02
C ALA A 372 5.01 -23.15 5.67
N ILE A 373 6.05 -23.59 4.96
CA ILE A 373 6.51 -23.00 3.70
C ILE A 373 6.68 -24.10 2.67
N THR A 374 6.14 -23.88 1.46
CA THR A 374 6.42 -24.74 0.31
C THR A 374 7.06 -23.91 -0.79
N VAL A 375 8.21 -24.36 -1.28
CA VAL A 375 8.95 -23.80 -2.41
C VAL A 375 8.87 -24.78 -3.57
N PRO A 376 8.44 -24.35 -4.77
CA PRO A 376 8.27 -25.25 -5.91
C PRO A 376 9.62 -25.75 -6.46
N PHE A 377 9.55 -26.80 -7.27
CA PHE A 377 10.73 -27.40 -7.90
C PHE A 377 11.43 -26.40 -8.84
N GLY A 378 12.75 -26.28 -8.69
CA GLY A 378 13.56 -25.38 -9.52
C GLY A 378 13.58 -23.93 -9.06
N ALA A 379 12.92 -23.62 -7.93
CA ALA A 379 12.90 -22.29 -7.33
C ALA A 379 13.62 -22.28 -5.98
N GLU A 380 13.89 -21.08 -5.48
CA GLU A 380 14.40 -20.84 -4.13
C GLU A 380 13.66 -19.69 -3.43
N ALA A 381 13.73 -19.63 -2.12
CA ALA A 381 13.12 -18.57 -1.33
C ALA A 381 14.09 -18.07 -0.24
N GLU A 382 14.30 -16.75 -0.24
CA GLU A 382 14.89 -16.05 0.90
C GLU A 382 13.84 -15.91 2.00
N VAL A 383 14.14 -16.37 3.23
CA VAL A 383 13.18 -16.39 4.33
C VAL A 383 13.60 -15.44 5.44
N VAL A 384 12.66 -14.60 5.86
CA VAL A 384 12.81 -13.72 7.03
C VAL A 384 11.69 -14.05 8.02
N LEU A 385 12.02 -14.88 9.01
CA LEU A 385 11.05 -15.30 10.03
C LEU A 385 10.80 -14.18 11.06
N PRO A 386 9.54 -13.91 11.43
CA PRO A 386 9.20 -12.91 12.44
C PRO A 386 9.83 -13.20 13.80
N SER A 387 10.63 -12.27 14.33
CA SER A 387 11.25 -12.35 15.65
C SER A 387 11.95 -13.69 15.93
N ALA A 388 12.56 -14.34 14.92
CA ALA A 388 13.25 -15.60 15.04
C ALA A 388 14.68 -15.43 15.56
N SER A 389 15.17 -16.45 16.26
CA SER A 389 16.59 -16.61 16.59
C SER A 389 17.33 -17.35 15.48
N GLU A 390 18.67 -17.30 15.46
CA GLU A 390 19.46 -18.12 14.52
C GLU A 390 19.18 -19.62 14.63
N ALA A 391 18.91 -20.12 15.84
CA ALA A 391 18.55 -21.51 16.05
C ALA A 391 17.23 -21.89 15.34
N ALA A 392 16.29 -20.96 15.20
CA ALA A 392 15.06 -21.19 14.43
C ALA A 392 15.36 -21.31 12.93
N TYR A 393 16.25 -20.49 12.40
CA TYR A 393 16.69 -20.60 10.99
C TYR A 393 17.44 -21.91 10.74
N GLU A 394 18.35 -22.32 11.64
CA GLU A 394 19.04 -23.60 11.54
C GLU A 394 18.05 -24.78 11.53
N ALA A 395 17.03 -24.72 12.40
CA ALA A 395 15.99 -25.76 12.47
C ALA A 395 15.09 -25.78 11.22
N LEU A 396 14.85 -24.63 10.58
CA LEU A 396 14.10 -24.55 9.34
C LEU A 396 14.89 -25.05 8.12
N GLY A 397 16.22 -24.97 8.16
CA GLY A 397 17.09 -25.31 7.04
C GLY A 397 17.92 -24.16 6.50
N GLY A 398 17.86 -22.99 7.15
CA GLY A 398 18.63 -21.78 6.82
C GLY A 398 17.78 -20.58 6.41
N HIS A 399 18.46 -19.52 5.98
CA HIS A 399 17.83 -18.28 5.48
C HIS A 399 17.41 -18.36 4.02
N VAL A 400 17.89 -19.35 3.27
CA VAL A 400 17.52 -19.61 1.89
C VAL A 400 17.07 -21.06 1.79
N LEU A 401 15.85 -21.25 1.32
CA LEU A 401 15.24 -22.56 1.16
C LEU A 401 15.15 -22.91 -0.33
N GLY A 402 15.65 -24.11 -0.68
CA GLY A 402 15.42 -24.70 -1.99
C GLY A 402 14.04 -25.33 -2.12
N ALA A 403 13.80 -26.03 -3.24
CA ALA A 403 12.55 -26.77 -3.46
C ALA A 403 12.24 -27.75 -2.33
N GLY A 404 11.03 -27.70 -1.79
CA GLY A 404 10.60 -28.57 -0.68
C GLY A 404 9.46 -28.00 0.15
N SER A 405 9.09 -28.76 1.18
CA SER A 405 8.12 -28.31 2.19
C SER A 405 8.80 -28.29 3.56
N TYR A 406 8.64 -27.20 4.25
CA TYR A 406 9.30 -26.90 5.53
C TYR A 406 8.22 -26.53 6.55
N GLU A 407 8.37 -27.03 7.77
CA GLU A 407 7.41 -26.77 8.85
C GLU A 407 8.19 -26.63 10.17
N LEU A 408 7.89 -25.59 10.93
CA LEU A 408 8.57 -25.29 12.17
C LEU A 408 7.63 -24.57 13.15
N THR A 409 7.70 -24.95 14.43
CA THR A 409 7.20 -24.12 15.53
C THR A 409 8.40 -23.65 16.34
N TYR A 410 8.51 -22.34 16.56
CA TYR A 410 9.66 -21.76 17.27
C TYR A 410 9.21 -20.71 18.29
N GLU A 411 10.03 -20.52 19.30
CA GLU A 411 9.89 -19.44 20.27
C GLU A 411 10.39 -18.14 19.68
N THR A 412 9.57 -17.09 19.72
CA THR A 412 9.90 -15.77 19.20
C THR A 412 10.71 -14.95 20.21
N THR A 413 11.65 -14.17 19.74
CA THR A 413 12.51 -13.31 20.57
C THR A 413 11.76 -12.10 21.16
N LYS A 414 10.55 -11.83 20.69
CA LYS A 414 9.63 -10.79 21.18
C LYS A 414 8.22 -11.36 21.21
N PRO A 415 7.38 -10.95 22.18
CA PRO A 415 5.99 -11.35 22.19
C PRO A 415 5.27 -11.00 20.88
N LEU A 416 4.42 -11.90 20.39
CA LEU A 416 3.59 -11.72 19.20
C LEU A 416 2.42 -10.77 19.46
N ARG A 417 1.97 -10.69 20.71
CA ARG A 417 0.88 -9.83 21.14
C ARG A 417 1.38 -8.43 21.46
N TRP A 418 0.77 -7.42 20.85
CA TRP A 418 0.99 -6.04 21.24
C TRP A 418 0.31 -5.79 22.60
N ALA A 419 1.12 -5.49 23.61
CA ALA A 419 0.64 -5.30 24.97
C ALA A 419 1.45 -4.15 25.62
N PRO A 420 0.98 -2.89 25.51
CA PRO A 420 1.64 -1.77 26.14
C PRO A 420 1.61 -1.92 27.67
N SER A 421 2.70 -1.53 28.32
CA SER A 421 2.86 -1.58 29.76
C SER A 421 3.68 -0.42 30.26
N VAL A 422 3.79 -0.27 31.57
CA VAL A 422 4.70 0.71 32.19
C VAL A 422 6.18 0.37 32.00
N ASP A 423 6.49 -0.79 31.42
CA ASP A 423 7.83 -1.20 31.02
C ASP A 423 8.19 -0.79 29.59
N TRP A 424 7.31 -0.06 28.91
CA TRP A 424 7.60 0.61 27.66
C TRP A 424 8.47 1.83 27.91
N THR A 425 9.41 2.08 26.99
CA THR A 425 10.26 3.27 27.03
C THR A 425 9.45 4.54 26.76
N VAL A 426 9.98 5.68 27.20
CA VAL A 426 9.37 6.99 26.90
C VAL A 426 9.20 7.18 25.41
N ALA A 427 10.19 6.81 24.59
CA ALA A 427 10.09 6.87 23.14
C ALA A 427 8.90 6.08 22.60
N GLN A 428 8.72 4.83 23.05
CA GLN A 428 7.59 3.99 22.65
C GLN A 428 6.24 4.56 23.07
N ILE A 429 6.16 5.12 24.30
CA ILE A 429 4.94 5.78 24.81
C ILE A 429 4.60 7.01 23.98
N MET A 430 5.60 7.83 23.65
CA MET A 430 5.38 9.07 22.91
C MET A 430 5.07 8.83 21.42
N ASP A 431 5.55 7.73 20.87
CA ASP A 431 5.30 7.34 19.48
C ASP A 431 3.88 6.78 19.26
N ASP A 432 3.21 6.30 20.33
CA ASP A 432 1.85 5.77 20.26
C ASP A 432 0.86 6.67 21.00
N ARG A 433 0.00 7.36 20.24
CA ARG A 433 -0.97 8.31 20.80
C ARG A 433 -1.94 7.67 21.80
N ALA A 434 -2.43 6.45 21.51
CA ALA A 434 -3.37 5.77 22.41
C ALA A 434 -2.70 5.46 23.75
N VAL A 435 -1.45 5.02 23.71
CA VAL A 435 -0.63 4.77 24.90
C VAL A 435 -0.32 6.08 25.63
N ALA A 436 0.12 7.10 24.89
CA ALA A 436 0.39 8.44 25.46
C ALA A 436 -0.85 9.03 26.14
N ASP A 437 -2.03 8.92 25.56
CA ASP A 437 -3.29 9.44 26.12
C ASP A 437 -3.71 8.69 27.39
N VAL A 438 -3.42 7.39 27.50
CA VAL A 438 -3.59 6.64 28.75
C VAL A 438 -2.60 7.13 29.79
N VAL A 439 -1.30 7.17 29.48
CA VAL A 439 -0.25 7.59 30.43
C VAL A 439 -0.46 9.02 30.90
N ARG A 440 -0.94 9.92 30.04
CA ARG A 440 -1.26 11.33 30.37
C ARG A 440 -2.25 11.46 31.50
N LYS A 441 -3.18 10.51 31.66
CA LYS A 441 -4.15 10.52 32.76
C LYS A 441 -3.51 10.24 34.13
N PHE A 442 -2.33 9.62 34.13
CA PHE A 442 -1.63 9.18 35.33
C PHE A 442 -0.38 9.99 35.66
N VAL A 443 0.19 10.74 34.70
CA VAL A 443 1.42 11.51 34.85
C VAL A 443 1.08 13.01 34.86
N ASP A 444 1.18 13.64 36.02
CA ASP A 444 0.94 15.08 36.15
C ASP A 444 2.00 15.89 35.39
N GLY A 445 1.55 16.72 34.43
CA GLY A 445 2.45 17.46 33.53
C GLY A 445 3.14 16.57 32.53
N PHE A 446 2.42 15.60 31.99
CA PHE A 446 2.86 14.56 31.06
C PHE A 446 3.80 15.08 29.96
N ASP A 447 3.39 16.11 29.21
CA ASP A 447 4.18 16.60 28.07
C ASP A 447 5.58 17.08 28.51
N TYR A 448 5.67 17.85 29.60
CA TYR A 448 6.96 18.29 30.14
C TYR A 448 7.79 17.10 30.62
N CYS A 449 7.18 16.17 31.38
CA CYS A 449 7.87 14.99 31.90
C CYS A 449 8.41 14.11 30.80
N MET A 450 7.63 13.82 29.76
CA MET A 450 8.02 12.93 28.67
C MET A 450 9.05 13.59 27.74
N LEU A 451 8.91 14.87 27.43
CA LEU A 451 9.88 15.59 26.57
C LEU A 451 11.24 15.81 27.24
N THR A 452 11.30 15.88 28.57
CA THR A 452 12.56 16.09 29.31
C THR A 452 13.19 14.83 29.85
N ALA A 453 12.47 13.71 29.81
CA ALA A 453 12.96 12.41 30.26
C ALA A 453 13.94 11.79 29.25
N ASP A 454 14.76 10.88 29.75
CA ASP A 454 15.57 9.99 28.91
C ASP A 454 14.62 9.06 28.13
N GLN A 455 14.67 9.18 26.82
CA GLN A 455 13.76 8.48 25.91
C GLN A 455 13.95 6.95 25.94
N SER A 456 15.08 6.46 26.38
CA SER A 456 15.40 5.03 26.50
C SER A 456 14.89 4.39 27.79
N LYS A 457 14.50 5.21 28.79
CA LYS A 457 13.99 4.71 30.08
C LYS A 457 12.53 4.35 30.01
N THR A 458 12.15 3.35 30.79
CA THR A 458 10.76 2.94 30.97
C THR A 458 10.04 3.85 31.98
N LEU A 459 8.71 3.87 31.91
CA LEU A 459 7.91 4.64 32.88
C LEU A 459 8.14 4.12 34.33
N ARG A 460 8.40 2.84 34.52
CA ARG A 460 8.73 2.22 35.80
C ARG A 460 10.07 2.74 36.33
N GLU A 461 11.08 2.83 35.51
CA GLU A 461 12.41 3.37 35.90
C GLU A 461 12.30 4.85 36.26
N LEU A 462 11.58 5.64 35.46
CA LEU A 462 11.35 7.04 35.75
C LEU A 462 10.56 7.24 37.03
N GLN A 463 9.62 6.35 37.36
CA GLN A 463 8.87 6.41 38.62
C GLN A 463 9.82 6.17 39.82
N ALA A 464 10.74 5.21 39.70
CA ALA A 464 11.70 4.89 40.75
C ALA A 464 12.72 6.01 40.98
N GLU A 465 13.14 6.70 39.92
CA GLU A 465 14.10 7.82 39.98
C GLU A 465 13.45 9.17 40.36
N GLY A 466 12.12 9.26 40.25
CA GLY A 466 11.36 10.49 40.33
C GLY A 466 11.18 11.16 38.96
N LEU A 467 9.94 11.36 38.55
CA LEU A 467 9.54 11.97 37.27
C LEU A 467 9.92 13.44 37.15
N GLY A 468 11.22 13.77 37.16
CA GLY A 468 11.76 15.15 37.05
C GLY A 468 11.25 16.13 38.12
N GLN A 469 12.11 17.03 38.57
CA GLN A 469 11.84 18.15 39.51
C GLN A 469 10.62 17.96 40.45
N ASN A 470 10.76 17.09 41.48
CA ASN A 470 9.78 16.89 42.57
C ASN A 470 8.41 16.27 42.21
N ARG A 471 8.21 15.71 41.06
CA ARG A 471 6.97 15.01 40.70
C ARG A 471 7.12 13.51 41.00
N LYS A 472 6.34 13.01 41.96
CA LYS A 472 6.37 11.58 42.34
C LYS A 472 5.08 10.93 41.86
N MET A 473 5.21 9.93 41.06
CA MET A 473 4.14 8.97 40.79
C MET A 473 4.13 7.90 41.88
N SER A 474 3.01 7.67 42.57
CA SER A 474 2.92 6.61 43.56
C SER A 474 2.93 5.23 42.88
N ALA A 475 3.36 4.20 43.63
CA ALA A 475 3.31 2.82 43.16
C ALA A 475 1.88 2.37 42.79
N GLU A 476 0.88 2.86 43.52
CA GLU A 476 -0.56 2.60 43.21
C GLU A 476 -0.96 3.25 41.88
N LYS A 477 -0.52 4.49 41.64
CA LYS A 477 -0.79 5.22 40.38
C LYS A 477 -0.10 4.57 39.19
N LEU A 478 1.14 4.04 39.40
CA LEU A 478 1.86 3.26 38.39
C LEU A 478 1.15 1.94 38.06
N ALA A 479 0.68 1.21 39.09
CA ALA A 479 -0.06 -0.04 38.90
C ALA A 479 -1.40 0.19 38.17
N ALA A 480 -2.12 1.28 38.52
CA ALA A 480 -3.34 1.65 37.82
C ALA A 480 -3.09 2.04 36.35
N CYS A 481 -1.96 2.74 36.09
CA CYS A 481 -1.52 3.05 34.73
C CYS A 481 -1.21 1.76 33.94
N ASP A 482 -0.48 0.82 34.53
CA ASP A 482 -0.18 -0.48 33.91
C ASP A 482 -1.44 -1.26 33.57
N ALA A 483 -2.41 -1.33 34.50
CA ALA A 483 -3.69 -1.96 34.25
C ALA A 483 -4.47 -1.31 33.09
N ALA A 484 -4.47 0.03 33.04
CA ALA A 484 -5.11 0.79 31.97
C ALA A 484 -4.40 0.58 30.61
N LEU A 485 -3.06 0.51 30.60
CA LEU A 485 -2.29 0.20 29.40
C LEU A 485 -2.57 -1.23 28.91
N ARG A 486 -2.57 -2.19 29.80
CA ARG A 486 -2.89 -3.60 29.45
C ARG A 486 -4.31 -3.76 28.92
N SER A 487 -5.23 -2.88 29.27
CA SER A 487 -6.59 -2.88 28.68
C SER A 487 -6.63 -2.41 27.22
N LEU A 488 -5.57 -1.80 26.72
CA LEU A 488 -5.41 -1.50 25.29
C LEU A 488 -4.89 -2.70 24.50
N ALA A 489 -4.36 -3.73 25.19
CA ALA A 489 -3.73 -4.87 24.52
C ALA A 489 -4.71 -5.58 23.57
N GLU A 490 -4.18 -5.99 22.40
CA GLU A 490 -4.92 -6.75 21.38
C GLU A 490 -5.23 -8.18 21.83
#